data_4c6d4bc17e593360a3015f941916e663
#
_entry.id   4c6d4bc17e593360a3015f941916e663
#
_cell.length_a   1.000
_cell.length_b   1.000
_cell.length_c   1.000
_cell.angle_alpha   90.00
_cell.angle_beta   90.00
_cell.angle_gamma   90.00
#
_symmetry.space_group_name_H-M   'P 1'
#
loop_
_entity.id
_entity.type
_entity.pdbx_description
1 polymer ?
#
loop_
_entity_poly.entity_id
_entity_poly.type
_entity_poly.pdbx_seq_one_letter_code
_entity_poly.pdbx_strand_id
1 'polypeptide(L)'
;MKLSILDQIPVPKGSTATESLANAVEIAKLGDVLGYERIWFAEHHNTTSLASSAPEITAAYVAASTKRIRVGTGGIMMMHYSPLKIADVFKTLSGLAPGRIDFGAGRAPGGDGAAM
;
A
#
# COMPACT_ATOMS: atom_id res chain seq x y z
N MET A 1 -2.31 -3.96 23.22
CA MET A 1 -3.05 -3.34 22.11
C MET A 1 -2.24 -3.45 20.83
N LYS A 2 -2.88 -3.83 19.73
CA LYS A 2 -2.24 -3.88 18.42
C LYS A 2 -2.60 -2.62 17.64
N LEU A 3 -1.59 -1.98 17.06
CA LEU A 3 -1.77 -0.76 16.28
C LEU A 3 -1.36 -1.01 14.84
N SER A 4 -2.11 -0.44 13.92
CA SER A 4 -1.81 -0.46 12.48
C SER A 4 -1.72 0.97 11.96
N ILE A 5 -0.98 1.12 10.86
CA ILE A 5 -0.82 2.39 10.15
C ILE A 5 -1.59 2.30 8.85
N LEU A 6 -2.33 3.34 8.49
CA LEU A 6 -2.87 3.51 7.14
C LEU A 6 -2.11 4.64 6.48
N ASP A 7 -1.43 4.36 5.38
CA ASP A 7 -0.65 5.35 4.66
C ASP A 7 -1.26 5.58 3.27
N GLN A 8 -1.72 6.78 3.04
CA GLN A 8 -2.22 7.23 1.74
C GLN A 8 -1.12 7.88 0.91
N ILE A 9 0.06 8.00 1.49
CA ILE A 9 1.24 8.63 0.90
C ILE A 9 0.90 10.04 0.40
N PRO A 10 0.55 10.96 1.31
CA PRO A 10 0.19 12.32 0.93
C PRO A 10 1.41 13.05 0.37
N VAL A 11 1.15 13.91 -0.62
CA VAL A 11 2.17 14.76 -1.24
C VAL A 11 1.93 16.18 -0.78
N PRO A 12 2.67 16.68 0.23
CA PRO A 12 2.50 18.05 0.70
C PRO A 12 2.87 19.07 -0.38
N LYS A 13 2.31 20.26 -0.24
CA LYS A 13 2.65 21.38 -1.13
C LYS A 13 4.16 21.63 -1.09
N GLY A 14 4.78 21.72 -2.27
CA GLY A 14 6.24 21.92 -2.38
C GLY A 14 7.04 20.63 -2.33
N SER A 15 6.38 19.47 -2.15
CA SER A 15 7.04 18.18 -2.18
C SER A 15 6.71 17.43 -3.48
N THR A 16 7.29 16.23 -3.63
CA THR A 16 7.09 15.38 -4.81
C THR A 16 6.59 14.01 -4.40
N ALA A 17 5.99 13.29 -5.37
CA ALA A 17 5.57 11.90 -5.13
C ALA A 17 6.78 11.02 -4.77
N THR A 18 7.93 11.25 -5.42
CA THR A 18 9.16 10.50 -5.13
C THR A 18 9.57 10.65 -3.66
N GLU A 19 9.55 11.88 -3.15
CA GLU A 19 9.88 12.13 -1.74
C GLU A 19 8.88 11.48 -0.80
N SER A 20 7.58 11.55 -1.13
CA SER A 20 6.53 10.97 -0.31
C SER A 20 6.59 9.45 -0.28
N LEU A 21 6.93 8.82 -1.41
CA LEU A 21 7.15 7.37 -1.46
C LEU A 21 8.36 6.95 -0.61
N ALA A 22 9.44 7.72 -0.65
CA ALA A 22 10.60 7.47 0.20
C ALA A 22 10.23 7.58 1.69
N ASN A 23 9.43 8.58 2.04
CA ASN A 23 8.94 8.76 3.41
C ASN A 23 8.05 7.59 3.85
N ALA A 24 7.24 7.04 2.95
CA ALA A 24 6.40 5.89 3.26
C ALA A 24 7.24 4.67 3.66
N VAL A 25 8.36 4.45 2.97
CA VAL A 25 9.29 3.37 3.32
C VAL A 25 9.89 3.60 4.71
N GLU A 26 10.29 4.83 5.02
CA GLU A 26 10.86 5.17 6.33
C GLU A 26 9.82 5.01 7.45
N ILE A 27 8.57 5.41 7.22
CA ILE A 27 7.48 5.20 8.18
C ILE A 27 7.28 3.70 8.44
N ALA A 28 7.29 2.88 7.40
CA ALA A 28 7.15 1.44 7.55
C ALA A 28 8.29 0.82 8.33
N LYS A 29 9.53 1.24 8.08
CA LYS A 29 10.70 0.79 8.83
C LYS A 29 10.59 1.16 10.30
N LEU A 30 10.16 2.38 10.59
CA LEU A 30 9.94 2.83 11.96
C LEU A 30 8.85 2.02 12.64
N GLY A 31 7.73 1.80 11.96
CA GLY A 31 6.64 0.97 12.47
C GLY A 31 7.10 -0.46 12.77
N ASP A 32 7.95 -1.01 11.91
CA ASP A 32 8.52 -2.34 12.11
C ASP A 32 9.36 -2.42 13.39
N VAL A 33 10.24 -1.45 13.60
CA VAL A 33 11.09 -1.37 14.78
C VAL A 33 10.27 -1.16 16.06
N LEU A 34 9.22 -0.34 15.98
CA LEU A 34 8.38 -0.01 17.12
C LEU A 34 7.33 -1.10 17.45
N GLY A 35 7.24 -2.14 16.63
CA GLY A 35 6.33 -3.25 16.89
C GLY A 35 4.89 -3.02 16.45
N TYR A 36 4.64 -2.12 15.50
CA TYR A 36 3.30 -2.01 14.92
C TYR A 36 2.92 -3.32 14.23
N GLU A 37 1.65 -3.66 14.31
CA GLU A 37 1.13 -4.92 13.74
C GLU A 37 1.19 -4.91 12.23
N ARG A 38 0.79 -3.79 11.60
CA ARG A 38 0.56 -3.76 10.15
C ARG A 38 0.65 -2.35 9.62
N ILE A 39 1.03 -2.25 8.34
CA ILE A 39 0.87 -1.03 7.56
C ILE A 39 0.00 -1.33 6.34
N TRP A 40 -0.99 -0.48 6.10
CA TRP A 40 -1.90 -0.56 4.97
C TRP A 40 -1.59 0.55 3.99
N PHE A 41 -1.53 0.22 2.70
CA PHE A 41 -1.44 1.24 1.65
C PHE A 41 -2.75 1.32 0.89
N ALA A 42 -3.25 2.54 0.74
CA ALA A 42 -4.50 2.80 0.03
C ALA A 42 -4.28 2.83 -1.49
N GLU A 43 -5.37 2.82 -2.24
CA GLU A 43 -5.31 3.01 -3.69
C GLU A 43 -6.15 4.21 -4.08
N HIS A 44 -5.47 5.26 -4.59
CA HIS A 44 -6.12 6.48 -5.08
C HIS A 44 -5.55 6.84 -6.44
N HIS A 45 -6.43 7.22 -7.36
CA HIS A 45 -6.08 7.51 -8.74
C HIS A 45 -6.46 8.93 -9.10
N ASN A 46 -5.77 9.44 -10.12
CA ASN A 46 -6.10 10.70 -10.77
C ASN A 46 -6.09 11.89 -9.82
N THR A 47 -5.12 11.90 -8.90
CA THR A 47 -4.92 12.99 -7.95
C THR A 47 -3.42 13.28 -7.82
N THR A 48 -3.08 14.56 -7.58
CA THR A 48 -1.70 14.98 -7.35
C THR A 48 -1.36 15.07 -5.86
N SER A 49 -2.34 14.94 -5.00
CA SER A 49 -2.17 15.10 -3.55
C SER A 49 -1.87 13.81 -2.80
N LEU A 50 -2.06 12.65 -3.45
CA LEU A 50 -1.81 11.34 -2.87
C LEU A 50 -1.00 10.50 -3.86
N ALA A 51 0.09 9.90 -3.38
CA ALA A 51 0.98 9.10 -4.23
C ALA A 51 0.71 7.60 -4.13
N SER A 52 -0.23 7.15 -3.29
CA SER A 52 -0.55 5.74 -3.15
C SER A 52 -1.55 5.32 -4.24
N SER A 53 -1.03 5.01 -5.41
CA SER A 53 -1.86 4.61 -6.57
C SER A 53 -1.66 3.16 -6.99
N ALA A 54 -0.59 2.52 -6.52
CA ALA A 54 -0.27 1.12 -6.81
C ALA A 54 0.16 0.43 -5.50
N PRO A 55 -0.78 0.19 -4.59
CA PRO A 55 -0.44 -0.31 -3.25
C PRO A 55 0.24 -1.68 -3.28
N GLU A 56 -0.02 -2.52 -4.29
CA GLU A 56 0.63 -3.82 -4.42
C GLU A 56 2.12 -3.69 -4.69
N ILE A 57 2.54 -2.67 -5.42
CA ILE A 57 3.96 -2.40 -5.70
C ILE A 57 4.62 -1.85 -4.44
N THR A 58 3.99 -0.88 -3.78
CA THR A 58 4.48 -0.32 -2.54
C THR A 58 4.59 -1.39 -1.46
N ALA A 59 3.60 -2.29 -1.38
CA ALA A 59 3.61 -3.39 -0.44
C ALA A 59 4.82 -4.32 -0.65
N ALA A 60 5.13 -4.64 -1.91
CA ALA A 60 6.29 -5.48 -2.23
C ALA A 60 7.59 -4.83 -1.78
N TYR A 61 7.76 -3.54 -2.10
CA TYR A 61 8.96 -2.80 -1.74
C TYR A 61 9.13 -2.69 -0.22
N VAL A 62 8.06 -2.36 0.47
CA VAL A 62 8.05 -2.21 1.93
C VAL A 62 8.29 -3.55 2.62
N ALA A 63 7.69 -4.63 2.12
CA ALA A 63 7.92 -5.96 2.67
C ALA A 63 9.40 -6.35 2.58
N ALA A 64 10.05 -6.03 1.47
CA ALA A 64 11.48 -6.28 1.27
C ALA A 64 12.37 -5.39 2.17
N SER A 65 11.85 -4.25 2.61
CA SER A 65 12.59 -3.26 3.41
C SER A 65 12.37 -3.40 4.91
N THR A 66 11.51 -4.32 5.33
CA THR A 66 11.14 -4.53 6.73
C THR A 66 11.29 -6.00 7.09
N LYS A 67 11.13 -6.35 8.37
CA LYS A 67 11.39 -7.72 8.85
C LYS A 67 10.16 -8.42 9.42
N ARG A 68 9.31 -7.72 10.17
CA ARG A 68 8.22 -8.33 10.95
C ARG A 68 6.85 -7.73 10.69
N ILE A 69 6.78 -6.45 10.39
CA ILE A 69 5.51 -5.76 10.21
C ILE A 69 4.73 -6.39 9.05
N ARG A 70 3.44 -6.60 9.24
CA ARG A 70 2.57 -7.07 8.18
C ARG A 70 2.31 -5.92 7.21
N VAL A 71 2.17 -6.24 5.94
CA VAL A 71 1.98 -5.24 4.88
C VAL A 71 0.74 -5.62 4.11
N GLY A 72 -0.13 -4.67 3.91
CA GLY A 72 -1.40 -4.92 3.25
C GLY A 72 -1.85 -3.78 2.36
N THR A 73 -2.89 -4.06 1.59
CA THR A 73 -3.56 -3.07 0.74
C THR A 73 -4.87 -2.68 1.41
N GLY A 74 -5.11 -1.41 1.57
CA GLY A 74 -6.27 -0.94 2.26
C GLY A 74 -7.04 0.13 1.51
N GLY A 75 -7.63 -0.24 0.38
CA GLY A 75 -7.72 -1.56 -0.29
C GLY A 75 -7.43 -1.47 -1.77
N ILE A 76 -7.28 -2.63 -2.37
CA ILE A 76 -7.22 -2.74 -3.85
C ILE A 76 -8.61 -2.41 -4.41
N MET A 77 -8.65 -1.51 -5.38
CA MET A 77 -9.89 -1.13 -6.04
C MET A 77 -10.20 -2.15 -7.14
N MET A 78 -10.93 -3.18 -6.76
CA MET A 78 -11.15 -4.38 -7.58
C MET A 78 -11.73 -4.11 -8.98
N MET A 79 -12.46 -3.02 -9.14
CA MET A 79 -13.07 -2.68 -10.42
C MET A 79 -12.05 -2.33 -11.52
N HIS A 80 -10.78 -2.07 -11.16
CA HIS A 80 -9.73 -1.74 -12.12
C HIS A 80 -8.92 -2.95 -12.58
N TYR A 81 -9.20 -4.15 -12.05
CA TYR A 81 -8.32 -5.31 -12.26
C TYR A 81 -9.10 -6.55 -12.70
N SER A 82 -8.43 -7.44 -13.42
CA SER A 82 -8.96 -8.78 -13.59
C SER A 82 -8.78 -9.57 -12.30
N PRO A 83 -9.75 -10.44 -11.95
CA PRO A 83 -9.59 -11.30 -10.77
C PRO A 83 -8.36 -12.20 -10.83
N LEU A 84 -8.03 -12.70 -12.03
CA LEU A 84 -6.84 -13.52 -12.22
C LEU A 84 -5.57 -12.77 -11.87
N LYS A 85 -5.48 -11.51 -12.35
CA LYS A 85 -4.28 -10.69 -12.08
C LYS A 85 -4.13 -10.43 -10.58
N ILE A 86 -5.22 -10.13 -9.90
CA ILE A 86 -5.18 -9.90 -8.45
C ILE A 86 -4.75 -11.17 -7.71
N ALA A 87 -5.26 -12.32 -8.09
CA ALA A 87 -4.87 -13.59 -7.48
C ALA A 87 -3.36 -13.84 -7.67
N ASP A 88 -2.84 -13.61 -8.86
CA ASP A 88 -1.43 -13.79 -9.15
C ASP A 88 -0.54 -12.81 -8.38
N VAL A 89 -0.98 -11.54 -8.27
CA VAL A 89 -0.24 -10.51 -7.52
C VAL A 89 -0.09 -10.92 -6.05
N PHE A 90 -1.19 -11.29 -5.40
CA PHE A 90 -1.14 -11.63 -3.97
C PHE A 90 -0.50 -12.99 -3.70
N LYS A 91 -0.61 -13.93 -4.62
CA LYS A 91 0.16 -15.17 -4.55
C LYS A 91 1.66 -14.89 -4.58
N THR A 92 2.08 -13.99 -5.47
CA THR A 92 3.49 -13.60 -5.61
C THR A 92 3.97 -12.86 -4.36
N LEU A 93 3.20 -11.88 -3.88
CA LEU A 93 3.53 -11.14 -2.67
C LEU A 93 3.70 -12.09 -1.47
N SER A 94 2.76 -13.03 -1.31
CA SER A 94 2.79 -13.99 -0.20
C SER A 94 3.99 -14.94 -0.29
N GLY A 95 4.42 -15.25 -1.52
CA GLY A 95 5.64 -16.04 -1.72
C GLY A 95 6.91 -15.27 -1.41
N LEU A 96 6.92 -13.96 -1.70
CA LEU A 96 8.08 -13.10 -1.43
C LEU A 96 8.21 -12.74 0.05
N ALA A 97 7.10 -12.58 0.74
CA ALA A 97 7.05 -12.22 2.16
C ALA A 97 6.09 -13.15 2.91
N PRO A 98 6.49 -14.43 3.13
CA PRO A 98 5.60 -15.42 3.73
C PRO A 98 5.04 -14.99 5.09
N GLY A 99 3.72 -15.13 5.24
CA GLY A 99 3.03 -14.86 6.51
C GLY A 99 2.89 -13.39 6.86
N ARG A 100 3.22 -12.46 5.95
CA ARG A 100 3.21 -11.03 6.25
C ARG A 100 2.30 -10.19 5.36
N ILE A 101 1.62 -10.79 4.41
CA ILE A 101 0.82 -10.05 3.42
C ILE A 101 -0.66 -10.14 3.77
N ASP A 102 -1.35 -9.01 3.74
CA ASP A 102 -2.79 -8.93 3.94
C ASP A 102 -3.45 -8.31 2.70
N PHE A 103 -4.47 -9.00 2.20
CA PHE A 103 -5.25 -8.52 1.07
C PHE A 103 -6.47 -7.77 1.57
N GLY A 104 -6.52 -6.47 1.32
CA GLY A 104 -7.72 -5.67 1.52
C GLY A 104 -8.27 -5.25 0.16
N ALA A 105 -9.58 -5.37 -0.01
CA ALA A 105 -10.27 -5.06 -1.25
C ALA A 105 -11.31 -3.96 -1.06
N GLY A 106 -11.51 -3.15 -2.11
CA GLY A 106 -12.53 -2.14 -2.15
C GLY A 106 -13.28 -2.18 -3.49
N ARG A 107 -14.44 -1.53 -3.55
CA ARG A 107 -15.27 -1.49 -4.75
C ARG A 107 -15.39 -0.10 -5.37
N ALA A 108 -14.83 0.92 -4.71
CA ALA A 108 -14.83 2.27 -5.23
C ALA A 108 -13.80 2.43 -6.36
N PRO A 109 -13.92 3.45 -7.23
CA PRO A 109 -12.91 3.70 -8.27
C PRO A 109 -11.58 4.20 -7.72
N GLY A 110 -11.52 4.67 -6.48
CA GLY A 110 -10.31 5.16 -5.86
C GLY A 110 -9.92 6.57 -6.31
N GLY A 111 -10.81 7.28 -6.97
CA GLY A 111 -10.56 8.63 -7.47
C GLY A 111 -11.84 9.29 -7.95
N ASP A 112 -11.69 10.27 -8.84
CA ASP A 112 -12.84 10.96 -9.45
C ASP A 112 -13.50 10.11 -10.54
N GLY A 113 -14.51 10.66 -11.20
CA GLY A 113 -15.23 9.97 -12.28
C GLY A 113 -14.35 9.60 -13.46
N ALA A 114 -13.24 10.31 -13.67
CA ALA A 114 -12.33 10.01 -14.77
C ALA A 114 -11.51 8.72 -14.51
N ALA A 115 -11.41 8.27 -13.25
CA ALA A 115 -10.74 7.03 -12.89
C ALA A 115 -11.57 5.78 -13.25
N MET A 116 -12.84 5.97 -13.57
CA MET A 116 -13.72 4.88 -13.97
C MET A 116 -13.53 4.59 -15.46
#